data_51506d2d46542f2dcf5f3805c16acd81
#
_entry.id   51506d2d46542f2dcf5f3805c16acd81
#
_cell.length_a   1.000
_cell.length_b   1.000
_cell.length_c   1.000
_cell.angle_alpha   90.00
_cell.angle_beta   90.00
_cell.angle_gamma   90.00
#
_symmetry.space_group_name_H-M   'P 1'
#
loop_
_entity.id
_entity.type
_entity.pdbx_description
1 polymer ?
#
loop_
_entity_poly.entity_id
_entity_poly.type
_entity_poly.pdbx_seq_one_letter_code
_entity_poly.pdbx_strand_id
1 'polypeptide(L)'
;LSEQQLLKIHADINDGQYGWIDSFLVIRNGRIAFERYYEHDYGEIYGEESRTPGPLVMQNFSGPYNYFNAFWHPYYKSSDLHSMQSVTKSIVSAVIGIAVGRGDFPDIDTPVLSFFDATQLLNIDDTKRAMTIRDLLTMSAGLEWDEGVPYSDPTNTFTIMARSPDWVQYTLDQPMASQPGTEFNYNSGASLILSQIFLQATGIDIEVYAEEHLFQPLGIERYEWKRTPTGIADTQEGLFLSAR
;
A
#
# COMPACT_ATOMS: atom_id res chain seq x y z
N LEU A 1 -7.41 -8.39 28.92
CA LEU A 1 -8.85 -8.40 28.66
C LEU A 1 -9.48 -9.67 29.24
N SER A 2 -10.60 -9.53 29.93
CA SER A 2 -11.42 -10.66 30.36
C SER A 2 -12.38 -11.07 29.26
N GLU A 3 -12.92 -12.30 29.31
CA GLU A 3 -13.96 -12.76 28.39
C GLU A 3 -15.17 -11.80 28.38
N GLN A 4 -15.58 -11.33 29.55
CA GLN A 4 -16.69 -10.38 29.69
C GLN A 4 -16.43 -9.05 28.95
N GLN A 5 -15.19 -8.54 28.98
CA GLN A 5 -14.83 -7.34 28.25
C GLN A 5 -14.85 -7.58 26.72
N LEU A 6 -14.38 -8.73 26.24
CA LEU A 6 -14.44 -9.09 24.83
C LEU A 6 -15.86 -9.24 24.33
N LEU A 7 -16.73 -9.88 25.12
CA LEU A 7 -18.17 -10.00 24.79
C LEU A 7 -18.87 -8.64 24.78
N LYS A 8 -18.48 -7.73 25.69
CA LYS A 8 -19.01 -6.36 25.66
C LYS A 8 -18.60 -5.63 24.37
N ILE A 9 -17.33 -5.67 23.99
CA ILE A 9 -16.85 -5.05 22.74
C ILE A 9 -17.60 -5.65 21.53
N HIS A 10 -17.79 -6.97 21.51
CA HIS A 10 -18.58 -7.62 20.46
C HIS A 10 -20.02 -7.09 20.40
N ALA A 11 -20.69 -6.94 21.54
CA ALA A 11 -22.04 -6.36 21.59
C ALA A 11 -22.04 -4.91 21.09
N ASP A 12 -21.09 -4.09 21.55
CA ASP A 12 -20.96 -2.69 21.16
C ASP A 12 -20.71 -2.54 19.63
N ILE A 13 -19.95 -3.48 19.01
CA ILE A 13 -19.75 -3.53 17.55
C ILE A 13 -21.08 -3.87 16.85
N ASN A 14 -21.80 -4.90 17.29
CA ASN A 14 -23.11 -5.26 16.71
C ASN A 14 -24.12 -4.12 16.80
N ASP A 15 -24.04 -3.30 17.86
CA ASP A 15 -24.90 -2.13 18.06
C ASP A 15 -24.41 -0.90 17.25
N GLY A 16 -23.36 -1.05 16.44
CA GLY A 16 -22.84 0.01 15.57
C GLY A 16 -22.09 1.15 16.29
N GLN A 17 -21.69 0.96 17.56
CA GLN A 17 -21.04 2.02 18.36
C GLN A 17 -19.67 2.42 17.83
N TYR A 18 -19.03 1.58 17.00
CA TYR A 18 -17.71 1.83 16.42
C TYR A 18 -17.73 2.01 14.91
N GLY A 19 -18.90 2.24 14.31
CA GLY A 19 -19.08 2.30 12.86
C GLY A 19 -19.02 0.92 12.21
N TRP A 20 -18.55 0.88 10.97
CA TRP A 20 -18.49 -0.36 10.18
C TRP A 20 -17.25 -1.16 10.52
N ILE A 21 -17.42 -2.24 11.29
CA ILE A 21 -16.37 -3.19 11.67
C ILE A 21 -16.71 -4.55 11.07
N ASP A 22 -15.87 -5.10 10.22
CA ASP A 22 -16.12 -6.38 9.54
C ASP A 22 -15.58 -7.57 10.32
N SER A 23 -14.57 -7.36 11.15
CA SER A 23 -13.98 -8.44 11.94
C SER A 23 -13.37 -7.92 13.24
N PHE A 24 -13.41 -8.76 14.26
CA PHE A 24 -12.75 -8.53 15.54
C PHE A 24 -11.95 -9.77 15.93
N LEU A 25 -10.64 -9.68 15.85
CA LEU A 25 -9.70 -10.75 16.13
C LEU A 25 -8.79 -10.35 17.29
N VAL A 26 -8.67 -11.21 18.30
CA VAL A 26 -7.72 -11.05 19.40
C VAL A 26 -6.77 -12.23 19.44
N ILE A 27 -5.48 -11.93 19.34
CA ILE A 27 -4.40 -12.92 19.44
C ILE A 27 -3.68 -12.70 20.77
N ARG A 28 -3.46 -13.79 21.49
CA ARG A 28 -2.70 -13.80 22.74
C ARG A 28 -1.74 -14.99 22.77
N ASN A 29 -0.47 -14.74 23.05
CA ASN A 29 0.57 -15.77 23.10
C ASN A 29 0.60 -16.63 21.81
N GLY A 30 0.47 -16.01 20.63
CA GLY A 30 0.47 -16.70 19.34
C GLY A 30 -0.78 -17.55 19.06
N ARG A 31 -1.85 -17.39 19.84
CA ARG A 31 -3.12 -18.13 19.66
C ARG A 31 -4.28 -17.17 19.52
N ILE A 32 -5.23 -17.49 18.63
CA ILE A 32 -6.49 -16.79 18.53
C ILE A 32 -7.28 -17.04 19.84
N ALA A 33 -7.50 -15.97 20.58
CA ALA A 33 -8.24 -15.96 21.83
C ALA A 33 -9.72 -15.58 21.65
N PHE A 34 -10.00 -14.77 20.61
CA PHE A 34 -11.35 -14.34 20.29
C PHE A 34 -11.42 -13.99 18.80
N GLU A 35 -12.52 -14.36 18.13
CA GLU A 35 -12.72 -14.10 16.70
C GLU A 35 -14.20 -13.93 16.43
N ARG A 36 -14.61 -12.84 15.76
CA ARG A 36 -15.96 -12.56 15.31
C ARG A 36 -15.91 -11.83 13.97
N TYR A 37 -16.90 -12.10 13.14
CA TYR A 37 -17.12 -11.47 11.85
C TYR A 37 -18.50 -10.80 11.85
N TYR A 38 -18.63 -9.70 11.12
CA TYR A 38 -19.82 -8.89 11.02
C TYR A 38 -20.13 -8.67 9.55
N GLU A 39 -21.33 -9.02 9.12
CA GLU A 39 -21.74 -8.87 7.74
C GLU A 39 -22.38 -7.50 7.53
N HIS A 40 -21.95 -6.81 6.47
CA HIS A 40 -22.48 -5.53 6.02
C HIS A 40 -22.79 -5.57 4.53
N ASP A 41 -23.90 -4.99 4.12
CA ASP A 41 -24.20 -4.78 2.72
C ASP A 41 -23.51 -3.51 2.21
N TYR A 42 -22.27 -3.65 1.78
CA TYR A 42 -21.50 -2.54 1.24
C TYR A 42 -22.03 -2.04 -0.10
N GLY A 43 -22.79 -2.86 -0.83
CA GLY A 43 -23.51 -2.44 -2.02
C GLY A 43 -24.62 -1.44 -1.70
N GLU A 44 -25.25 -1.57 -0.53
CA GLU A 44 -26.21 -0.59 -0.02
C GLU A 44 -25.48 0.62 0.59
N ILE A 45 -24.47 0.38 1.44
CA ILE A 45 -23.75 1.42 2.20
C ILE A 45 -23.01 2.39 1.27
N TYR A 46 -22.31 1.86 0.25
CA TYR A 46 -21.45 2.62 -0.68
C TYR A 46 -21.87 2.48 -2.15
N GLY A 47 -23.15 2.22 -2.39
CA GLY A 47 -23.66 1.92 -3.74
C GLY A 47 -23.52 3.08 -4.72
N GLU A 48 -23.63 4.33 -4.26
CA GLU A 48 -23.42 5.50 -5.12
C GLU A 48 -21.93 5.75 -5.37
N GLU A 49 -21.11 5.69 -4.33
CA GLU A 49 -19.68 5.90 -4.40
C GLU A 49 -19.02 4.85 -5.28
N SER A 50 -19.47 3.59 -5.23
CA SER A 50 -18.93 2.50 -6.04
C SER A 50 -19.14 2.69 -7.55
N ARG A 51 -20.13 3.47 -7.96
CA ARG A 51 -20.52 3.68 -9.37
C ARG A 51 -20.02 4.98 -9.96
N THR A 52 -19.56 5.91 -9.12
CA THR A 52 -19.14 7.23 -9.57
C THR A 52 -17.71 7.18 -10.12
N PRO A 53 -17.44 7.53 -11.39
CA PRO A 53 -16.10 7.52 -11.97
C PRO A 53 -15.25 8.72 -11.48
N GLY A 54 -13.97 8.50 -11.19
CA GLY A 54 -13.03 9.55 -10.78
C GLY A 54 -11.72 8.99 -10.18
N PRO A 55 -10.76 9.82 -9.80
CA PRO A 55 -9.48 9.38 -9.29
C PRO A 55 -9.58 8.80 -7.87
N LEU A 56 -8.59 7.99 -7.51
CA LEU A 56 -8.41 7.45 -6.18
C LEU A 56 -8.11 8.58 -5.20
N VAL A 57 -9.16 9.04 -4.54
CA VAL A 57 -9.04 9.93 -3.39
C VAL A 57 -9.92 9.33 -2.31
N MET A 58 -9.40 9.09 -1.12
CA MET A 58 -10.16 8.51 -0.01
C MET A 58 -11.44 9.29 0.34
N GLN A 59 -11.57 10.53 -0.14
CA GLN A 59 -12.74 11.38 0.04
C GLN A 59 -13.53 11.61 -1.26
N ASN A 60 -13.04 11.12 -2.39
CA ASN A 60 -13.71 11.22 -3.67
C ASN A 60 -13.68 9.82 -4.30
N PHE A 61 -14.62 8.99 -3.88
CA PHE A 61 -14.72 7.56 -4.18
C PHE A 61 -14.98 7.26 -5.66
N SER A 62 -14.37 8.03 -6.56
CA SER A 62 -14.68 8.00 -7.96
C SER A 62 -13.47 7.64 -8.80
N GLY A 63 -13.57 6.58 -9.61
CA GLY A 63 -12.57 6.15 -10.57
C GLY A 63 -12.19 4.68 -10.49
N PRO A 64 -11.40 4.19 -11.45
CA PRO A 64 -10.98 2.80 -11.50
C PRO A 64 -10.09 2.37 -10.33
N TYR A 65 -9.52 3.31 -9.59
CA TYR A 65 -8.67 3.08 -8.43
C TYR A 65 -9.38 3.33 -7.10
N ASN A 66 -10.66 3.70 -7.13
CA ASN A 66 -11.46 3.92 -5.94
C ASN A 66 -11.53 2.65 -5.09
N TYR A 67 -11.32 2.76 -3.78
CA TYR A 67 -11.44 1.64 -2.84
C TYR A 67 -12.77 0.92 -2.90
N PHE A 68 -13.85 1.65 -3.17
CA PHE A 68 -15.22 1.14 -3.23
C PHE A 68 -15.72 0.89 -4.66
N ASN A 69 -14.84 0.95 -5.66
CA ASN A 69 -15.24 0.64 -7.03
C ASN A 69 -15.66 -0.82 -7.14
N ALA A 70 -16.93 -1.07 -7.48
CA ALA A 70 -17.52 -2.40 -7.57
C ALA A 70 -16.83 -3.32 -8.61
N PHE A 71 -16.14 -2.72 -9.60
CA PHE A 71 -15.51 -3.50 -10.66
C PHE A 71 -14.27 -4.27 -10.16
N TRP A 72 -13.52 -3.73 -9.22
CA TRP A 72 -12.26 -4.34 -8.77
C TRP A 72 -12.12 -4.47 -7.25
N HIS A 73 -13.02 -3.90 -6.46
CA HIS A 73 -12.98 -4.08 -5.01
C HIS A 73 -13.43 -5.50 -4.65
N PRO A 74 -12.62 -6.29 -3.94
CA PRO A 74 -12.91 -7.70 -3.64
C PRO A 74 -14.25 -7.91 -2.94
N TYR A 75 -14.66 -6.96 -2.13
CA TYR A 75 -15.90 -7.01 -1.37
C TYR A 75 -17.14 -7.20 -2.24
N TYR A 76 -17.22 -6.47 -3.37
CA TYR A 76 -18.33 -6.60 -4.32
C TYR A 76 -18.27 -7.90 -5.14
N LYS A 77 -17.19 -8.65 -5.01
CA LYS A 77 -17.02 -9.99 -5.59
C LYS A 77 -17.38 -11.10 -4.56
N SER A 78 -18.12 -10.76 -3.50
CA SER A 78 -18.46 -11.67 -2.40
C SER A 78 -17.22 -12.21 -1.67
N SER A 79 -16.23 -11.37 -1.49
CA SER A 79 -14.99 -11.69 -0.79
C SER A 79 -14.96 -11.07 0.61
N ASP A 80 -14.27 -11.73 1.54
CA ASP A 80 -13.97 -11.27 2.89
C ASP A 80 -12.60 -10.56 2.97
N LEU A 81 -12.04 -10.16 1.83
CA LEU A 81 -10.78 -9.44 1.76
C LEU A 81 -10.99 -7.94 2.02
N HIS A 82 -10.16 -7.40 2.90
CA HIS A 82 -10.18 -5.99 3.30
C HIS A 82 -8.97 -5.26 2.77
N SER A 83 -9.14 -4.01 2.38
CA SER A 83 -8.02 -3.16 1.98
C SER A 83 -7.05 -2.98 3.15
N MET A 84 -5.80 -3.33 2.92
CA MET A 84 -4.72 -3.08 3.88
C MET A 84 -4.26 -1.63 3.87
N GLN A 85 -4.63 -0.88 2.83
CA GLN A 85 -4.15 0.49 2.63
C GLN A 85 -2.64 0.57 2.89
N SER A 86 -2.19 1.56 3.64
CA SER A 86 -0.76 1.76 3.91
C SER A 86 -0.07 0.65 4.73
N VAL A 87 -0.81 -0.28 5.34
CA VAL A 87 -0.21 -1.50 5.92
C VAL A 87 0.45 -2.36 4.82
N THR A 88 0.02 -2.23 3.57
CA THR A 88 0.69 -2.81 2.39
C THR A 88 2.20 -2.54 2.40
N LYS A 89 2.63 -1.33 2.76
CA LYS A 89 4.04 -0.94 2.84
C LYS A 89 4.84 -1.81 3.82
N SER A 90 4.23 -2.21 4.94
CA SER A 90 4.86 -3.09 5.92
C SER A 90 5.04 -4.51 5.37
N ILE A 91 4.05 -5.02 4.63
CA ILE A 91 4.15 -6.30 3.95
C ILE A 91 5.24 -6.25 2.87
N VAL A 92 5.27 -5.21 2.06
CA VAL A 92 6.31 -4.97 1.03
C VAL A 92 7.70 -4.94 1.66
N SER A 93 7.87 -4.22 2.78
CA SER A 93 9.14 -4.20 3.50
C SER A 93 9.56 -5.59 3.98
N ALA A 94 8.63 -6.41 4.45
CA ALA A 94 8.91 -7.80 4.84
C ALA A 94 9.33 -8.65 3.62
N VAL A 95 8.65 -8.51 2.48
CA VAL A 95 8.99 -9.22 1.23
C VAL A 95 10.40 -8.83 0.75
N ILE A 96 10.72 -7.53 0.73
CA ILE A 96 12.06 -7.05 0.39
C ILE A 96 13.10 -7.62 1.38
N GLY A 97 12.79 -7.63 2.69
CA GLY A 97 13.66 -8.20 3.71
C GLY A 97 13.94 -9.69 3.50
N ILE A 98 12.92 -10.46 3.10
CA ILE A 98 13.07 -11.87 2.73
C ILE A 98 14.01 -11.99 1.50
N ALA A 99 13.79 -11.20 0.46
CA ALA A 99 14.57 -11.23 -0.76
C ALA A 99 16.06 -10.86 -0.52
N VAL A 100 16.31 -9.83 0.29
CA VAL A 100 17.67 -9.46 0.73
C VAL A 100 18.32 -10.60 1.52
N GLY A 101 17.60 -11.18 2.49
CA GLY A 101 18.11 -12.27 3.32
C GLY A 101 18.43 -13.54 2.53
N ARG A 102 17.78 -13.75 1.40
CA ARG A 102 18.02 -14.88 0.46
C ARG A 102 19.10 -14.57 -0.58
N GLY A 103 19.50 -13.31 -0.73
CA GLY A 103 20.41 -12.86 -1.79
C GLY A 103 19.73 -12.71 -3.16
N ASP A 104 18.42 -12.66 -3.22
CA ASP A 104 17.63 -12.52 -4.45
C ASP A 104 17.43 -11.04 -4.83
N PHE A 105 17.73 -10.12 -3.92
CA PHE A 105 17.56 -8.67 -4.09
C PHE A 105 18.86 -7.94 -3.72
N PRO A 106 19.20 -6.81 -4.36
CA PRO A 106 20.43 -6.07 -4.08
C PRO A 106 20.48 -5.52 -2.65
N ASP A 107 21.68 -5.12 -2.25
CA ASP A 107 21.89 -4.40 -0.98
C ASP A 107 21.02 -3.14 -0.93
N ILE A 108 20.41 -2.88 0.23
CA ILE A 108 19.53 -1.71 0.40
C ILE A 108 20.27 -0.37 0.34
N ASP A 109 21.60 -0.36 0.41
CA ASP A 109 22.44 0.83 0.17
C ASP A 109 22.74 1.07 -1.32
N THR A 110 22.17 0.25 -2.22
CA THR A 110 22.27 0.45 -3.66
C THR A 110 21.54 1.72 -4.08
N PRO A 111 22.17 2.62 -4.88
CA PRO A 111 21.53 3.82 -5.40
C PRO A 111 20.28 3.50 -6.24
N VAL A 112 19.19 4.20 -5.97
CA VAL A 112 17.90 4.03 -6.67
C VAL A 112 18.05 4.24 -8.18
N LEU A 113 18.79 5.27 -8.59
CA LEU A 113 18.93 5.61 -10.01
C LEU A 113 19.74 4.60 -10.81
N SER A 114 20.38 3.60 -10.17
CA SER A 114 21.04 2.50 -10.90
C SER A 114 20.04 1.57 -11.62
N PHE A 115 18.76 1.65 -11.26
CA PHE A 115 17.67 0.87 -11.86
C PHE A 115 16.88 1.63 -12.92
N PHE A 116 17.22 2.88 -13.20
CA PHE A 116 16.43 3.74 -14.10
C PHE A 116 17.34 4.42 -15.12
N ASP A 117 16.79 4.69 -16.31
CA ASP A 117 17.46 5.53 -17.29
C ASP A 117 17.35 7.01 -16.87
N ALA A 118 18.42 7.52 -16.29
CA ALA A 118 18.46 8.91 -15.82
C ALA A 118 18.21 9.96 -16.93
N THR A 119 18.33 9.59 -18.20
CA THR A 119 18.04 10.50 -19.32
C THR A 119 16.54 10.72 -19.53
N GLN A 120 15.72 9.88 -18.97
CA GLN A 120 14.24 9.95 -19.01
C GLN A 120 13.64 10.63 -17.78
N LEU A 121 14.46 11.01 -16.80
CA LEU A 121 14.03 11.58 -15.53
C LEU A 121 14.30 13.09 -15.46
N LEU A 122 13.43 13.80 -14.75
CA LEU A 122 13.59 15.22 -14.48
C LEU A 122 14.32 15.47 -13.16
N ASN A 123 14.84 16.69 -13.00
CA ASN A 123 15.45 17.17 -11.76
C ASN A 123 16.57 16.26 -11.21
N ILE A 124 17.40 15.73 -12.09
CA ILE A 124 18.54 14.89 -11.71
C ILE A 124 19.71 15.77 -11.30
N ASP A 125 20.12 15.64 -10.05
CA ASP A 125 21.30 16.27 -9.46
C ASP A 125 22.12 15.24 -8.64
N ASP A 126 23.19 15.67 -8.03
CA ASP A 126 24.06 14.81 -7.21
C ASP A 126 23.34 14.33 -5.94
N THR A 127 22.42 15.13 -5.40
CA THR A 127 21.61 14.76 -4.24
C THR A 127 20.69 13.59 -4.58
N LYS A 128 19.95 13.67 -5.69
CA LYS A 128 19.06 12.59 -6.13
C LYS A 128 19.84 11.31 -6.50
N ARG A 129 21.05 11.46 -7.05
CA ARG A 129 21.94 10.32 -7.38
C ARG A 129 22.38 9.55 -6.13
N ALA A 130 22.44 10.21 -4.97
CA ALA A 130 22.83 9.60 -3.71
C ALA A 130 21.67 8.84 -3.02
N MET A 131 20.41 9.01 -3.47
CA MET A 131 19.24 8.32 -2.90
C MET A 131 19.37 6.81 -3.05
N THR A 132 19.18 6.06 -1.95
CA THR A 132 19.31 4.61 -1.86
C THR A 132 17.95 3.92 -1.65
N ILE A 133 17.91 2.60 -1.84
CA ILE A 133 16.74 1.77 -1.50
C ILE A 133 16.39 1.92 -0.02
N ARG A 134 17.39 2.05 0.87
CA ARG A 134 17.20 2.29 2.30
C ARG A 134 16.36 3.56 2.53
N ASP A 135 16.67 4.63 1.82
CA ASP A 135 15.98 5.92 1.99
C ASP A 135 14.51 5.84 1.57
N LEU A 136 14.18 5.03 0.56
CA LEU A 136 12.80 4.72 0.20
C LEU A 136 12.09 3.92 1.31
N LEU A 137 12.74 2.85 1.83
CA LEU A 137 12.19 1.99 2.88
C LEU A 137 11.96 2.73 4.19
N THR A 138 12.79 3.72 4.49
CA THR A 138 12.70 4.51 5.74
C THR A 138 11.90 5.80 5.59
N MET A 139 11.28 6.04 4.44
CA MET A 139 10.54 7.28 4.16
C MET A 139 11.42 8.54 4.35
N SER A 140 12.68 8.44 3.94
CA SER A 140 13.65 9.54 4.01
C SER A 140 14.32 9.82 2.66
N ALA A 141 13.59 9.60 1.57
CA ALA A 141 14.09 9.75 0.21
C ALA A 141 14.56 11.18 -0.14
N GLY A 142 14.08 12.19 0.59
CA GLY A 142 14.44 13.59 0.38
C GLY A 142 13.74 14.25 -0.81
N LEU A 143 12.83 13.55 -1.50
CA LEU A 143 12.02 14.12 -2.57
C LEU A 143 11.02 15.15 -2.04
N GLU A 144 10.75 16.19 -2.82
CA GLU A 144 9.68 17.13 -2.50
C GLU A 144 8.32 16.41 -2.58
N TRP A 145 7.66 16.31 -1.42
CA TRP A 145 6.42 15.58 -1.30
C TRP A 145 5.58 16.13 -0.16
N ASP A 146 4.33 16.46 -0.44
CA ASP A 146 3.36 16.86 0.57
C ASP A 146 2.10 15.99 0.48
N GLU A 147 1.99 15.04 1.40
CA GLU A 147 0.82 14.18 1.60
C GLU A 147 0.13 14.48 2.94
N GLY A 148 0.61 15.52 3.65
CA GLY A 148 0.07 15.97 4.93
C GLY A 148 -1.18 16.85 4.80
N VAL A 149 -1.39 17.46 3.63
CA VAL A 149 -2.63 18.20 3.34
C VAL A 149 -3.77 17.23 2.96
N PRO A 150 -5.04 17.65 3.10
CA PRO A 150 -6.18 16.79 2.73
C PRO A 150 -6.09 16.25 1.29
N TYR A 151 -6.52 15.01 1.05
CA TYR A 151 -6.53 14.43 -0.30
C TYR A 151 -7.45 15.16 -1.30
N SER A 152 -8.37 15.99 -0.81
CA SER A 152 -9.17 16.90 -1.62
C SER A 152 -8.43 18.18 -2.02
N ASP A 153 -7.28 18.47 -1.39
CA ASP A 153 -6.46 19.62 -1.72
C ASP A 153 -5.75 19.40 -3.07
N PRO A 154 -5.84 20.34 -4.02
CA PRO A 154 -5.19 20.20 -5.32
C PRO A 154 -3.67 20.18 -5.26
N THR A 155 -3.06 20.56 -4.14
CA THR A 155 -1.60 20.56 -3.93
C THR A 155 -1.10 19.24 -3.33
N ASN A 156 -1.99 18.33 -2.87
CA ASN A 156 -1.59 17.05 -2.34
C ASN A 156 -0.87 16.22 -3.40
N THR A 157 0.42 15.94 -3.15
CA THR A 157 1.31 15.31 -4.14
C THR A 157 0.88 13.87 -4.48
N PHE A 158 0.36 13.12 -3.50
CA PHE A 158 -0.22 11.80 -3.74
C PHE A 158 -1.41 11.88 -4.71
N THR A 159 -2.32 12.83 -4.50
CA THR A 159 -3.50 13.00 -5.36
C THR A 159 -3.10 13.39 -6.80
N ILE A 160 -2.06 14.19 -6.96
CA ILE A 160 -1.53 14.55 -8.28
C ILE A 160 -0.90 13.32 -8.93
N MET A 161 -0.07 12.57 -8.21
CA MET A 161 0.52 11.31 -8.67
C MET A 161 -0.56 10.33 -9.13
N ALA A 162 -1.60 10.12 -8.33
CA ALA A 162 -2.68 9.17 -8.63
C ALA A 162 -3.46 9.48 -9.93
N ARG A 163 -3.35 10.72 -10.43
CA ARG A 163 -3.93 11.16 -11.71
C ARG A 163 -2.96 11.03 -12.88
N SER A 164 -1.68 10.78 -12.61
CA SER A 164 -0.66 10.63 -13.65
C SER A 164 -0.76 9.25 -14.31
N PRO A 165 -0.31 9.10 -15.56
CA PRO A 165 -0.30 7.80 -16.24
C PRO A 165 0.79 6.86 -15.75
N ASP A 166 1.84 7.39 -15.09
CA ASP A 166 2.95 6.64 -14.52
C ASP A 166 3.33 7.22 -13.15
N TRP A 167 2.98 6.46 -12.11
CA TRP A 167 3.16 6.89 -10.73
C TRP A 167 4.63 6.87 -10.30
N VAL A 168 5.40 5.92 -10.83
CA VAL A 168 6.84 5.79 -10.55
C VAL A 168 7.61 6.94 -11.19
N GLN A 169 7.35 7.19 -12.49
CA GLN A 169 7.95 8.32 -13.21
C GLN A 169 7.63 9.64 -12.53
N TYR A 170 6.34 9.88 -12.22
CA TYR A 170 5.92 11.09 -11.51
C TYR A 170 6.70 11.31 -10.21
N THR A 171 6.87 10.23 -9.42
CA THR A 171 7.56 10.33 -8.12
C THR A 171 9.06 10.59 -8.30
N LEU A 172 9.71 9.91 -9.25
CA LEU A 172 11.12 10.09 -9.53
C LEU A 172 11.42 11.48 -10.13
N ASP A 173 10.44 12.09 -10.80
CA ASP A 173 10.58 13.43 -11.37
C ASP A 173 10.46 14.56 -10.33
N GLN A 174 10.04 14.30 -9.09
CA GLN A 174 9.99 15.32 -8.06
C GLN A 174 11.39 15.85 -7.75
N PRO A 175 11.57 17.18 -7.54
CA PRO A 175 12.87 17.71 -7.12
C PRO A 175 13.26 17.23 -5.72
N MET A 176 14.51 17.44 -5.35
CA MET A 176 14.97 17.18 -3.98
C MET A 176 14.62 18.35 -3.07
N ALA A 177 14.06 18.05 -1.90
CA ALA A 177 13.78 19.01 -0.82
C ALA A 177 14.83 18.94 0.29
N SER A 178 15.41 17.73 0.52
CA SER A 178 16.44 17.51 1.53
C SER A 178 17.44 16.44 1.08
N GLN A 179 18.51 16.26 1.85
CA GLN A 179 19.46 15.18 1.61
C GLN A 179 18.80 13.83 1.96
N PRO A 180 18.94 12.78 1.13
CA PRO A 180 18.46 11.44 1.45
C PRO A 180 18.97 10.96 2.80
N GLY A 181 18.11 10.27 3.55
CA GLY A 181 18.43 9.72 4.85
C GLY A 181 18.43 10.72 6.02
N THR A 182 18.14 12.01 5.79
CA THR A 182 18.24 13.02 6.86
C THR A 182 16.92 13.38 7.50
N GLU A 183 15.82 13.33 6.76
CA GLU A 183 14.50 13.73 7.23
C GLU A 183 13.43 12.70 6.86
N PHE A 184 12.59 12.34 7.82
CA PHE A 184 11.42 11.54 7.56
C PHE A 184 10.34 12.40 6.88
N ASN A 185 9.91 11.98 5.70
CA ASN A 185 8.75 12.56 5.02
C ASN A 185 7.90 11.43 4.44
N TYR A 186 6.67 11.28 4.94
CA TYR A 186 5.77 10.24 4.46
C TYR A 186 5.48 10.43 2.97
N ASN A 187 5.87 9.44 2.17
CA ASN A 187 5.81 9.50 0.71
C ASN A 187 5.33 8.16 0.15
N SER A 188 4.06 8.10 -0.26
CA SER A 188 3.48 6.89 -0.86
C SER A 188 4.13 6.52 -2.19
N GLY A 189 4.56 7.50 -2.98
CA GLY A 189 5.27 7.28 -4.24
C GLY A 189 6.61 6.54 -4.05
N ALA A 190 7.32 6.79 -2.93
CA ALA A 190 8.55 6.07 -2.61
C ALA A 190 8.34 4.55 -2.54
N SER A 191 7.19 4.09 -2.06
CA SER A 191 6.84 2.66 -2.02
C SER A 191 6.65 2.08 -3.42
N LEU A 192 6.13 2.86 -4.36
CA LEU A 192 5.95 2.41 -5.76
C LEU A 192 7.27 2.26 -6.50
N ILE A 193 8.25 3.13 -6.20
CA ILE A 193 9.60 2.99 -6.73
C ILE A 193 10.19 1.64 -6.32
N LEU A 194 9.94 1.17 -5.09
CA LEU A 194 10.38 -0.15 -4.61
C LEU A 194 9.79 -1.30 -5.44
N SER A 195 8.53 -1.23 -5.87
CA SER A 195 7.92 -2.22 -6.76
C SER A 195 8.65 -2.32 -8.10
N GLN A 196 8.92 -1.17 -8.69
CA GLN A 196 9.65 -1.11 -9.97
C GLN A 196 11.09 -1.61 -9.84
N ILE A 197 11.80 -1.21 -8.77
CA ILE A 197 13.16 -1.71 -8.49
C ILE A 197 13.13 -3.22 -8.31
N PHE A 198 12.16 -3.75 -7.58
CA PHE A 198 12.04 -5.17 -7.33
C PHE A 198 11.91 -5.95 -8.65
N LEU A 199 11.02 -5.51 -9.52
CA LEU A 199 10.83 -6.12 -10.84
C LEU A 199 12.11 -6.06 -11.70
N GLN A 200 12.80 -4.93 -11.71
CA GLN A 200 14.01 -4.76 -12.52
C GLN A 200 15.20 -5.55 -11.98
N ALA A 201 15.33 -5.63 -10.66
CA ALA A 201 16.45 -6.33 -10.02
C ALA A 201 16.31 -7.85 -10.07
N THR A 202 15.08 -8.36 -9.93
CA THR A 202 14.81 -9.81 -9.82
C THR A 202 14.23 -10.42 -11.10
N GLY A 203 13.67 -9.62 -12.00
CA GLY A 203 12.87 -10.07 -13.13
C GLY A 203 11.50 -10.65 -12.76
N ILE A 204 11.09 -10.56 -11.47
CA ILE A 204 9.88 -11.14 -10.92
C ILE A 204 9.05 -10.01 -10.31
N ASP A 205 7.73 -9.98 -10.58
CA ASP A 205 6.83 -9.04 -9.90
C ASP A 205 6.80 -9.34 -8.40
N ILE A 206 6.80 -8.28 -7.57
CA ILE A 206 6.85 -8.42 -6.10
C ILE A 206 5.65 -9.19 -5.54
N GLU A 207 4.49 -9.15 -6.20
CA GLU A 207 3.32 -9.95 -5.82
C GLU A 207 3.61 -11.45 -5.97
N VAL A 208 4.19 -11.86 -7.11
CA VAL A 208 4.53 -13.26 -7.36
C VAL A 208 5.57 -13.76 -6.36
N TYR A 209 6.56 -12.92 -6.06
CA TYR A 209 7.58 -13.24 -5.05
C TYR A 209 6.97 -13.33 -3.64
N ALA A 210 6.05 -12.42 -3.30
CA ALA A 210 5.34 -12.44 -2.02
C ALA A 210 4.48 -13.70 -1.87
N GLU A 211 3.82 -14.13 -2.95
CA GLU A 211 3.04 -15.38 -2.96
C GLU A 211 3.92 -16.57 -2.57
N GLU A 212 5.05 -16.74 -3.25
CA GLU A 212 5.94 -17.90 -3.04
C GLU A 212 6.64 -17.88 -1.68
N HIS A 213 7.13 -16.70 -1.25
CA HIS A 213 8.07 -16.63 -0.13
C HIS A 213 7.49 -16.07 1.16
N LEU A 214 6.26 -15.53 1.14
CA LEU A 214 5.57 -15.02 2.31
C LEU A 214 4.18 -15.63 2.48
N PHE A 215 3.32 -15.54 1.46
CA PHE A 215 1.91 -15.89 1.62
C PHE A 215 1.71 -17.41 1.74
N GLN A 216 2.28 -18.20 0.83
CA GLN A 216 2.19 -19.66 0.90
C GLN A 216 2.78 -20.23 2.20
N PRO A 217 3.98 -19.82 2.67
CA PRO A 217 4.51 -20.27 3.96
C PRO A 217 3.64 -19.90 5.17
N LEU A 218 2.87 -18.80 5.10
CA LEU A 218 1.93 -18.37 6.14
C LEU A 218 0.54 -19.00 5.99
N GLY A 219 0.28 -19.75 4.91
CA GLY A 219 -1.04 -20.32 4.63
C GLY A 219 -2.07 -19.27 4.15
N ILE A 220 -1.62 -18.16 3.62
CA ILE A 220 -2.48 -17.16 3.01
C ILE A 220 -2.80 -17.63 1.59
N GLU A 221 -4.01 -18.17 1.40
CA GLU A 221 -4.43 -18.73 0.12
C GLU A 221 -5.23 -17.74 -0.73
N ARG A 222 -5.77 -16.69 -0.11
CA ARG A 222 -6.61 -15.69 -0.77
C ARG A 222 -6.10 -14.31 -0.46
N TYR A 223 -5.81 -13.57 -1.50
CA TYR A 223 -5.47 -12.15 -1.49
C TYR A 223 -5.84 -11.52 -2.82
N GLU A 224 -5.86 -10.21 -2.88
CA GLU A 224 -5.93 -9.44 -4.12
C GLU A 224 -4.95 -8.29 -4.02
N TRP A 225 -4.19 -8.04 -5.09
CA TRP A 225 -3.25 -6.94 -5.14
C TRP A 225 -3.52 -6.06 -6.35
N LYS A 226 -3.83 -4.81 -6.12
CA LYS A 226 -4.07 -3.84 -7.18
C LYS A 226 -2.83 -3.58 -8.00
N ARG A 227 -3.05 -3.15 -9.23
CA ARG A 227 -1.99 -2.71 -10.14
C ARG A 227 -2.05 -1.21 -10.35
N THR A 228 -0.86 -0.61 -10.54
CA THR A 228 -0.71 0.75 -11.01
C THR A 228 -1.16 0.86 -12.49
N PRO A 229 -1.32 2.07 -13.05
CA PRO A 229 -1.60 2.24 -14.48
C PRO A 229 -0.58 1.57 -15.41
N THR A 230 0.68 1.44 -14.97
CA THR A 230 1.76 0.77 -15.72
C THR A 230 1.78 -0.74 -15.53
N GLY A 231 0.91 -1.29 -14.68
CA GLY A 231 0.73 -2.73 -14.49
C GLY A 231 1.60 -3.39 -13.42
N ILE A 232 2.46 -2.66 -12.71
CA ILE A 232 3.21 -3.19 -11.56
C ILE A 232 2.32 -3.27 -10.33
N ALA A 233 2.68 -4.10 -9.33
CA ALA A 233 1.94 -4.18 -8.08
C ALA A 233 1.94 -2.82 -7.35
N ASP A 234 0.75 -2.40 -6.88
CA ASP A 234 0.60 -1.20 -6.06
C ASP A 234 1.08 -1.46 -4.64
N THR A 235 2.33 -1.14 -4.38
CA THR A 235 3.03 -1.38 -3.10
C THR A 235 2.76 -0.31 -2.05
N GLN A 236 2.02 0.73 -2.39
CA GLN A 236 1.66 1.77 -1.43
C GLN A 236 0.42 1.41 -0.60
N GLU A 237 -0.60 0.78 -1.22
CA GLU A 237 -1.91 0.56 -0.59
C GLU A 237 -2.73 -0.56 -1.25
N GLY A 238 -2.19 -1.22 -2.28
CA GLY A 238 -2.95 -2.07 -3.19
C GLY A 238 -3.32 -3.46 -2.67
N LEU A 239 -2.80 -3.89 -1.52
CA LEU A 239 -3.02 -5.24 -1.00
C LEU A 239 -4.35 -5.37 -0.25
N PHE A 240 -5.04 -6.48 -0.47
CA PHE A 240 -6.25 -6.90 0.24
C PHE A 240 -6.03 -8.28 0.86
N LEU A 241 -6.31 -8.39 2.14
CA LEU A 241 -6.19 -9.63 2.91
C LEU A 241 -7.43 -9.85 3.79
N SER A 242 -7.66 -11.09 4.22
CA SER A 242 -8.60 -11.38 5.29
C SER A 242 -8.01 -11.00 6.66
N ALA A 243 -8.87 -10.96 7.69
CA ALA A 243 -8.42 -10.68 9.06
C ALA A 243 -7.60 -11.82 9.68
N ARG A 244 -7.61 -12.99 9.05
CA ARG A 244 -6.96 -14.21 9.53
C ARG A 244 -5.89 -14.71 8.56
#